data_58ee857abf5ab66ab4ef61ef0a6acb56
#
_entry.id   58ee857abf5ab66ab4ef61ef0a6acb56
#
_cell.length_a   1.000
_cell.length_b   1.000
_cell.length_c   1.000
_cell.angle_alpha   90.00
_cell.angle_beta   90.00
_cell.angle_gamma   90.00
#
_symmetry.space_group_name_H-M   'P 1'
#
loop_
_entity.id
_entity.type
_entity.pdbx_description
1 polymer ?
#
loop_
_entity_poly.entity_id
_entity_poly.type
_entity_poly.pdbx_seq_one_letter_code
_entity_poly.pdbx_strand_id
1 'polypeptide(L)'
;MSTLDFKDIAKIFEEIELRLISSLKRNLKRHKAEEQRYGFEWSAWQAEKLKNMENFRRENLDIMNEYVDVIDDQTRQLMTEQFQEGQQQAQRSTQELSDEPITPIPDKHFFGVNEKKMAKLMEDVTTLEKTAETAALRMTDDIYRQTLNRVQLAMGTGSMTLNEAIDLATRDFLDKGINCIVYADGKRVNIADYVRMALRTTSTRAALQGAAKRFAELGYDTVLVSQYGGCSKTCEPWQGQVYIDDVFTVWEGEKDEFQGKSNYCGEWFWLLSYAVKNGLFHPNCRHTMTQYIHGRTQIPEPIPAEKIKEQRELEQKQRAMERKVRKLKRFAAGTCDPDTAKEYRRKLRQAQHELKVFVEEHNEVLHRDHSREKYYGGGVDKSGKSGIIEVDKDTLKKYLGKPITQADSQHVREWYYANVTDIPNQIDKTKPFEEQVKQAFELRNYYKHEARVAM
;
A
#
# COMPACT_ATOMS: atom_id res chain seq x y z
N MET A 1 4.01 -10.08 -18.47
CA MET A 1 4.02 -8.79 -17.76
C MET A 1 3.77 -9.09 -16.30
N SER A 2 4.54 -8.56 -15.38
CA SER A 2 4.30 -8.75 -13.94
C SER A 2 3.05 -7.93 -13.59
N THR A 3 1.98 -8.61 -13.19
CA THR A 3 0.77 -7.94 -12.65
C THR A 3 1.16 -7.17 -11.39
N LEU A 4 0.68 -5.94 -11.27
CA LEU A 4 0.90 -5.10 -10.10
C LEU A 4 0.28 -5.78 -8.86
N ASP A 5 1.04 -5.88 -7.77
CA ASP A 5 0.53 -6.43 -6.49
C ASP A 5 0.35 -5.28 -5.47
N PHE A 6 -0.72 -5.33 -4.67
CA PHE A 6 -0.94 -4.39 -3.55
C PHE A 6 0.28 -4.26 -2.62
N LYS A 7 1.12 -5.30 -2.57
CA LYS A 7 2.39 -5.29 -1.83
C LYS A 7 3.39 -4.28 -2.39
N ASP A 8 3.37 -4.02 -3.69
CA ASP A 8 4.30 -3.07 -4.31
C ASP A 8 3.99 -1.64 -3.88
N ILE A 9 2.71 -1.27 -3.83
CA ILE A 9 2.27 0.03 -3.31
C ILE A 9 2.56 0.12 -1.80
N ALA A 10 2.27 -0.93 -1.03
CA ALA A 10 2.56 -0.95 0.40
C ALA A 10 4.06 -0.77 0.74
N LYS A 11 4.98 -1.22 -0.14
CA LYS A 11 6.43 -0.96 -0.02
C LYS A 11 6.76 0.52 -0.13
N ILE A 12 6.04 1.27 -0.96
CA ILE A 12 6.23 2.71 -1.08
C ILE A 12 6.02 3.39 0.28
N PHE A 13 4.98 2.99 1.01
CA PHE A 13 4.72 3.53 2.35
C PHE A 13 5.79 3.12 3.39
N GLU A 14 6.38 1.93 3.28
CA GLU A 14 7.54 1.55 4.11
C GLU A 14 8.77 2.41 3.77
N GLU A 15 8.98 2.74 2.51
CA GLU A 15 10.05 3.64 2.08
C GLU A 15 9.83 5.07 2.55
N ILE A 16 8.62 5.59 2.42
CA ILE A 16 8.23 6.90 2.96
C ILE A 16 8.51 6.95 4.46
N GLU A 17 8.10 5.94 5.23
CA GLU A 17 8.38 5.86 6.66
C GLU A 17 9.89 5.98 6.96
N LEU A 18 10.73 5.22 6.26
CA LEU A 18 12.18 5.25 6.46
C LEU A 18 12.82 6.57 6.02
N ARG A 19 12.31 7.20 4.97
CA ARG A 19 12.77 8.53 4.52
C ARG A 19 12.38 9.62 5.51
N LEU A 20 11.17 9.59 6.06
CA LEU A 20 10.73 10.51 7.11
C LEU A 20 11.54 10.34 8.40
N ILE A 21 11.86 9.09 8.80
CA ILE A 21 12.77 8.80 9.93
C ILE A 21 14.16 9.37 9.65
N SER A 22 14.68 9.20 8.44
CA SER A 22 16.00 9.71 8.06
C SER A 22 16.03 11.24 8.01
N SER A 23 14.96 11.88 7.54
CA SER A 23 14.76 13.33 7.58
C SER A 23 14.74 13.84 9.04
N LEU A 24 13.97 13.20 9.91
CA LEU A 24 13.93 13.50 11.34
C LEU A 24 15.34 13.49 11.94
N LYS A 25 16.10 12.42 11.71
CA LYS A 25 17.48 12.28 12.20
C LYS A 25 18.41 13.39 11.70
N ARG A 26 18.38 13.70 10.40
CA ARG A 26 19.23 14.76 9.81
C ARG A 26 18.91 16.12 10.39
N ASN A 27 17.61 16.45 10.47
CA ASN A 27 17.17 17.75 10.96
C ASN A 27 17.42 17.93 12.45
N LEU A 28 17.25 16.89 13.28
CA LEU A 28 17.63 16.92 14.70
C LEU A 28 19.14 17.19 14.88
N LYS A 29 20.01 16.53 14.10
CA LYS A 29 21.46 16.76 14.15
C LYS A 29 21.84 18.17 13.69
N ARG A 30 21.22 18.69 12.63
CA ARG A 30 21.44 20.04 12.11
C ARG A 30 21.05 21.08 13.14
N HIS A 31 19.84 20.99 13.66
CA HIS A 31 19.31 21.91 14.65
C HIS A 31 20.27 22.10 15.82
N LYS A 32 20.88 21.02 16.27
CA LYS A 32 21.77 21.05 17.40
C LYS A 32 23.18 21.56 17.08
N ALA A 33 23.70 21.28 15.89
CA ALA A 33 24.97 21.88 15.46
C ALA A 33 24.86 23.41 15.38
N GLU A 34 23.68 23.93 14.99
CA GLU A 34 23.40 25.35 14.98
C GLU A 34 23.22 25.94 16.38
N GLU A 35 22.54 25.23 17.28
CA GLU A 35 22.38 25.61 18.68
C GLU A 35 23.75 25.77 19.40
N GLN A 36 24.69 24.86 19.13
CA GLN A 36 26.07 24.96 19.65
C GLN A 36 26.85 26.15 19.05
N ARG A 37 26.50 26.57 17.82
CA ARG A 37 27.19 27.63 17.09
C ARG A 37 26.77 29.01 17.51
N TYR A 38 25.48 29.24 17.84
CA TYR A 38 24.90 30.53 18.14
C TYR A 38 24.88 30.90 19.63
N GLY A 39 25.20 29.96 20.54
CA GLY A 39 25.18 30.22 21.97
C GLY A 39 23.78 30.58 22.50
N PHE A 40 23.69 31.11 23.70
CA PHE A 40 22.43 31.40 24.42
C PHE A 40 21.78 32.75 24.06
N GLU A 41 21.88 33.25 22.84
CA GLU A 41 21.05 34.39 22.42
C GLU A 41 19.61 33.91 22.13
N TRP A 42 18.73 34.09 23.10
CA TRP A 42 17.37 33.57 23.13
C TRP A 42 16.54 33.96 21.90
N SER A 43 16.65 35.16 21.39
CA SER A 43 15.89 35.63 20.23
C SER A 43 16.37 35.05 18.91
N ALA A 44 17.67 34.93 18.70
CA ALA A 44 18.28 34.28 17.55
C ALA A 44 17.99 32.77 17.53
N TRP A 45 18.04 32.15 18.69
CA TRP A 45 17.71 30.73 18.88
C TRP A 45 16.24 30.42 18.57
N GLN A 46 15.29 31.25 19.01
CA GLN A 46 13.87 31.04 18.67
C GLN A 46 13.59 31.19 17.18
N ALA A 47 14.17 32.18 16.52
CA ALA A 47 14.03 32.40 15.08
C ALA A 47 14.58 31.19 14.28
N GLU A 48 15.77 30.71 14.66
CA GLU A 48 16.38 29.55 14.00
C GLU A 48 15.59 28.25 14.26
N LYS A 49 15.06 28.06 15.46
CA LYS A 49 14.17 26.94 15.79
C LYS A 49 12.93 26.91 14.91
N LEU A 50 12.27 28.05 14.70
CA LEU A 50 11.10 28.15 13.83
C LEU A 50 11.45 27.86 12.37
N LYS A 51 12.55 28.44 11.87
CA LYS A 51 13.06 28.17 10.51
C LYS A 51 13.40 26.71 10.28
N ASN A 52 14.05 26.06 11.23
CA ASN A 52 14.39 24.63 11.14
C ASN A 52 13.15 23.74 11.16
N MET A 53 12.13 24.08 11.95
CA MET A 53 10.83 23.39 11.92
C MET A 53 10.14 23.55 10.57
N GLU A 54 10.17 24.72 9.97
CA GLU A 54 9.57 24.98 8.67
C GLU A 54 10.32 24.24 7.55
N ASN A 55 11.65 24.24 7.57
CA ASN A 55 12.48 23.47 6.65
C ASN A 55 12.21 21.96 6.78
N PHE A 56 12.08 21.47 8.01
CA PHE A 56 11.75 20.05 8.26
C PHE A 56 10.37 19.68 7.71
N ARG A 57 9.37 20.53 7.91
CA ARG A 57 8.02 20.32 7.34
C ARG A 57 8.04 20.31 5.82
N ARG A 58 8.77 21.24 5.22
CA ARG A 58 8.90 21.34 3.75
C ARG A 58 9.59 20.09 3.20
N GLU A 59 10.71 19.66 3.80
CA GLU A 59 11.40 18.42 3.40
C GLU A 59 10.49 17.19 3.49
N ASN A 60 9.70 17.07 4.57
CA ASN A 60 8.78 15.94 4.71
C ASN A 60 7.60 15.99 3.73
N LEU A 61 7.09 17.18 3.44
CA LEU A 61 6.07 17.37 2.42
C LEU A 61 6.60 17.03 1.02
N ASP A 62 7.83 17.43 0.70
CA ASP A 62 8.49 17.10 -0.56
C ASP A 62 8.69 15.59 -0.69
N ILE A 63 9.13 14.91 0.39
CA ILE A 63 9.22 13.45 0.42
C ILE A 63 7.87 12.80 0.12
N MET A 64 6.79 13.28 0.72
CA MET A 64 5.45 12.74 0.50
C MET A 64 4.98 12.97 -0.94
N ASN A 65 5.11 14.20 -1.43
CA ASN A 65 4.70 14.60 -2.77
C ASN A 65 5.42 13.83 -3.89
N GLU A 66 6.65 13.33 -3.64
CA GLU A 66 7.34 12.48 -4.60
C GLU A 66 6.59 11.20 -4.93
N TYR A 67 5.74 10.72 -4.00
CA TYR A 67 5.08 9.42 -4.13
C TYR A 67 3.57 9.51 -4.36
N VAL A 68 2.91 10.63 -4.03
CA VAL A 68 1.44 10.75 -4.08
C VAL A 68 0.89 10.37 -5.46
N ASP A 69 1.44 10.97 -6.52
CA ASP A 69 0.98 10.68 -7.88
C ASP A 69 1.18 9.20 -8.27
N VAL A 70 2.31 8.62 -7.86
CA VAL A 70 2.63 7.21 -8.13
C VAL A 70 1.71 6.27 -7.38
N ILE A 71 1.37 6.60 -6.14
CA ILE A 71 0.44 5.81 -5.31
C ILE A 71 -0.95 5.84 -5.93
N ASP A 72 -1.47 7.03 -6.26
CA ASP A 72 -2.81 7.19 -6.86
C ASP A 72 -2.91 6.41 -8.18
N ASP A 73 -1.92 6.55 -9.07
CA ASP A 73 -1.91 5.87 -10.37
C ASP A 73 -1.83 4.35 -10.23
N GLN A 74 -0.91 3.87 -9.39
CA GLN A 74 -0.76 2.42 -9.15
C GLN A 74 -1.97 1.81 -8.44
N THR A 75 -2.60 2.55 -7.53
CA THR A 75 -3.83 2.08 -6.86
C THR A 75 -4.98 1.94 -7.86
N ARG A 76 -5.17 2.91 -8.76
CA ARG A 76 -6.17 2.83 -9.83
C ARG A 76 -5.91 1.68 -10.78
N GLN A 77 -4.67 1.51 -11.20
CA GLN A 77 -4.24 0.41 -12.05
C GLN A 77 -4.49 -0.94 -11.37
N LEU A 78 -4.07 -1.10 -10.12
CA LEU A 78 -4.28 -2.32 -9.34
C LEU A 78 -5.76 -2.70 -9.26
N MET A 79 -6.65 -1.74 -8.95
CA MET A 79 -8.08 -2.02 -8.85
C MET A 79 -8.67 -2.46 -10.19
N THR A 80 -8.26 -1.82 -11.28
CA THR A 80 -8.70 -2.16 -12.64
C THR A 80 -8.22 -3.55 -13.05
N GLU A 81 -6.93 -3.84 -12.86
CA GLU A 81 -6.34 -5.16 -13.17
C GLU A 81 -6.99 -6.27 -12.34
N GLN A 82 -7.21 -6.05 -11.05
CA GLN A 82 -7.85 -7.03 -10.18
C GLN A 82 -9.30 -7.31 -10.55
N PHE A 83 -10.04 -6.29 -10.96
CA PHE A 83 -11.40 -6.48 -11.47
C PHE A 83 -11.41 -7.30 -12.76
N GLN A 84 -10.53 -6.99 -13.71
CA GLN A 84 -10.40 -7.73 -14.97
C GLN A 84 -9.92 -9.16 -14.74
N GLU A 85 -8.96 -9.37 -13.85
CA GLU A 85 -8.48 -10.69 -13.46
C GLU A 85 -9.60 -11.53 -12.85
N GLY A 86 -10.43 -10.94 -11.98
CA GLY A 86 -11.62 -11.59 -11.43
C GLY A 86 -12.58 -12.06 -12.53
N GLN A 87 -12.86 -11.22 -13.53
CA GLN A 87 -13.70 -11.60 -14.68
C GLN A 87 -13.09 -12.75 -15.48
N GLN A 88 -11.78 -12.67 -15.78
CA GLN A 88 -11.07 -13.71 -16.54
C GLN A 88 -11.02 -15.03 -15.79
N GLN A 89 -10.77 -15.00 -14.49
CA GLN A 89 -10.76 -16.18 -13.66
C GLN A 89 -12.16 -16.82 -13.60
N ALA A 90 -13.19 -16.01 -13.44
CA ALA A 90 -14.59 -16.47 -13.49
C ALA A 90 -14.90 -17.15 -14.82
N GLN A 91 -14.50 -16.51 -15.94
CA GLN A 91 -14.65 -17.08 -17.29
C GLN A 91 -14.00 -18.46 -17.40
N ARG A 92 -12.74 -18.60 -16.97
CA ARG A 92 -11.98 -19.86 -17.06
C ARG A 92 -12.61 -20.95 -16.20
N SER A 93 -12.89 -20.65 -14.93
CA SER A 93 -13.45 -21.63 -13.98
C SER A 93 -14.86 -22.09 -14.40
N THR A 94 -15.67 -21.23 -14.98
CA THR A 94 -16.98 -21.63 -15.47
C THR A 94 -16.86 -22.44 -16.76
N GLN A 95 -15.92 -22.11 -17.66
CA GLN A 95 -15.68 -22.89 -18.88
C GLN A 95 -15.22 -24.31 -18.58
N GLU A 96 -14.37 -24.52 -17.54
CA GLU A 96 -13.92 -25.84 -17.10
C GLU A 96 -15.07 -26.72 -16.58
N LEU A 97 -16.14 -26.09 -16.09
CA LEU A 97 -17.32 -26.79 -15.55
C LEU A 97 -18.46 -26.91 -16.57
N SER A 98 -18.35 -26.25 -17.73
CA SER A 98 -19.38 -26.25 -18.80
C SER A 98 -18.97 -27.13 -19.96
N ASP A 99 -19.91 -27.94 -20.47
CA ASP A 99 -19.69 -28.74 -21.67
C ASP A 99 -19.82 -27.91 -22.96
N GLU A 100 -20.49 -26.75 -22.88
CA GLU A 100 -20.67 -25.86 -24.01
C GLU A 100 -19.75 -24.63 -23.92
N PRO A 101 -19.32 -24.09 -25.07
CA PRO A 101 -18.55 -22.86 -25.09
C PRO A 101 -19.36 -21.70 -24.48
N ILE A 102 -18.83 -21.06 -23.46
CA ILE A 102 -19.46 -19.89 -22.89
C ILE A 102 -19.10 -18.62 -23.68
N THR A 103 -20.03 -17.68 -23.71
CA THR A 103 -19.85 -16.41 -24.42
C THR A 103 -18.57 -15.71 -23.94
N PRO A 104 -17.69 -15.23 -24.85
CA PRO A 104 -16.53 -14.43 -24.46
C PRO A 104 -16.91 -13.19 -23.68
N ILE A 105 -15.97 -12.65 -22.86
CA ILE A 105 -16.16 -11.39 -22.17
C ILE A 105 -16.38 -10.29 -23.22
N PRO A 106 -17.48 -9.49 -23.15
CA PRO A 106 -17.72 -8.42 -24.09
C PRO A 106 -16.63 -7.34 -24.01
N ASP A 107 -16.04 -6.98 -25.15
CA ASP A 107 -14.94 -6.01 -25.26
C ASP A 107 -15.29 -4.57 -24.80
N LYS A 108 -16.58 -4.25 -24.63
CA LYS A 108 -17.02 -2.86 -24.58
C LYS A 108 -17.88 -2.43 -23.39
N HIS A 109 -18.21 -3.31 -22.45
CA HIS A 109 -19.09 -2.92 -21.34
C HIS A 109 -18.45 -3.13 -19.97
N PHE A 110 -17.44 -2.31 -19.70
CA PHE A 110 -16.97 -2.05 -18.35
C PHE A 110 -18.06 -1.34 -17.49
N PHE A 111 -19.12 -0.84 -18.12
CA PHE A 111 -20.07 0.11 -17.60
C PHE A 111 -21.45 -0.51 -17.30
N GLY A 112 -21.83 -0.53 -16.03
CA GLY A 112 -23.11 -0.99 -15.51
C GLY A 112 -23.25 -0.74 -14.02
N VAL A 113 -24.13 -1.45 -13.33
CA VAL A 113 -24.36 -1.33 -11.87
C VAL A 113 -23.05 -1.45 -11.07
N ASN A 114 -22.09 -2.22 -11.57
CA ASN A 114 -20.78 -2.42 -10.93
C ASN A 114 -19.84 -1.22 -11.02
N GLU A 115 -20.05 -0.27 -11.96
CA GLU A 115 -19.24 0.96 -12.02
C GLU A 115 -19.37 1.82 -10.80
N LYS A 116 -20.58 2.04 -10.34
CA LYS A 116 -20.83 2.85 -9.15
C LYS A 116 -20.17 2.22 -7.94
N LYS A 117 -20.20 0.88 -7.84
CA LYS A 117 -19.53 0.14 -6.75
C LYS A 117 -18.00 0.25 -6.87
N MET A 118 -17.44 0.11 -8.08
CA MET A 118 -16.00 0.27 -8.32
C MET A 118 -15.54 1.71 -8.13
N ALA A 119 -16.28 2.71 -8.64
CA ALA A 119 -15.97 4.11 -8.42
C ALA A 119 -15.96 4.47 -6.94
N LYS A 120 -16.95 3.97 -6.17
CA LYS A 120 -16.98 4.16 -4.73
C LYS A 120 -15.81 3.47 -4.02
N LEU A 121 -15.45 2.27 -4.45
CA LEU A 121 -14.31 1.53 -3.91
C LEU A 121 -12.99 2.28 -4.15
N MET A 122 -12.81 2.88 -5.35
CA MET A 122 -11.66 3.72 -5.68
C MET A 122 -11.64 5.01 -4.85
N GLU A 123 -12.76 5.69 -4.70
CA GLU A 123 -12.89 6.89 -3.88
C GLU A 123 -12.53 6.60 -2.41
N ASP A 124 -13.04 5.50 -1.87
CA ASP A 124 -12.79 5.10 -0.48
C ASP A 124 -11.29 4.83 -0.25
N VAL A 125 -10.61 4.09 -1.13
CA VAL A 125 -9.18 3.80 -0.97
C VAL A 125 -8.33 5.04 -1.13
N THR A 126 -8.59 5.90 -2.11
CA THR A 126 -7.87 7.17 -2.30
C THR A 126 -8.06 8.09 -1.08
N THR A 127 -9.24 8.13 -0.50
CA THR A 127 -9.51 8.90 0.73
C THR A 127 -8.74 8.36 1.92
N LEU A 128 -8.66 7.03 2.05
CA LEU A 128 -7.87 6.37 3.10
C LEU A 128 -6.37 6.67 2.96
N GLU A 129 -5.82 6.63 1.74
CA GLU A 129 -4.42 6.96 1.46
C GLU A 129 -4.11 8.42 1.84
N LYS A 130 -4.90 9.39 1.39
CA LYS A 130 -4.74 10.82 1.74
C LYS A 130 -4.84 11.08 3.24
N THR A 131 -5.74 10.37 3.92
CA THR A 131 -5.86 10.46 5.37
C THR A 131 -4.60 9.92 6.06
N ALA A 132 -4.05 8.82 5.57
CA ALA A 132 -2.84 8.22 6.09
C ALA A 132 -1.62 9.14 5.88
N GLU A 133 -1.47 9.75 4.72
CA GLU A 133 -0.42 10.72 4.39
C GLU A 133 -0.45 11.93 5.32
N THR A 134 -1.62 12.56 5.48
CA THR A 134 -1.81 13.71 6.35
C THR A 134 -1.50 13.38 7.81
N ALA A 135 -1.94 12.21 8.28
CA ALA A 135 -1.67 11.74 9.64
C ALA A 135 -0.18 11.47 9.87
N ALA A 136 0.53 10.92 8.87
CA ALA A 136 1.97 10.68 8.93
C ALA A 136 2.77 11.98 9.05
N LEU A 137 2.45 12.99 8.24
CA LEU A 137 3.11 14.29 8.29
C LEU A 137 2.90 14.98 9.65
N ARG A 138 1.66 14.97 10.17
CA ARG A 138 1.35 15.53 11.50
C ARG A 138 2.14 14.81 12.61
N MET A 139 2.12 13.48 12.61
CA MET A 139 2.85 12.71 13.62
C MET A 139 4.35 12.99 13.58
N THR A 140 4.94 13.08 12.38
CA THR A 140 6.37 13.33 12.22
C THR A 140 6.75 14.72 12.74
N ASP A 141 5.92 15.73 12.51
CA ASP A 141 6.10 17.09 13.08
C ASP A 141 6.00 17.09 14.61
N ASP A 142 5.01 16.38 15.17
CA ASP A 142 4.85 16.27 16.63
C ASP A 142 6.04 15.55 17.28
N ILE A 143 6.54 14.47 16.67
CA ILE A 143 7.73 13.76 17.14
C ILE A 143 8.97 14.66 17.10
N TYR A 144 9.15 15.46 16.04
CA TYR A 144 10.25 16.41 15.96
C TYR A 144 10.23 17.39 17.12
N ARG A 145 9.08 18.03 17.39
CA ARG A 145 8.90 18.98 18.50
C ARG A 145 9.13 18.32 19.87
N GLN A 146 8.53 17.15 20.10
CA GLN A 146 8.68 16.42 21.36
C GLN A 146 10.12 16.00 21.58
N THR A 147 10.82 15.58 20.52
CA THR A 147 12.23 15.18 20.59
C THR A 147 13.10 16.35 20.94
N LEU A 148 12.92 17.51 20.31
CA LEU A 148 13.67 18.73 20.66
C LEU A 148 13.54 19.10 22.15
N ASN A 149 12.31 19.07 22.67
CA ASN A 149 12.07 19.38 24.08
C ASN A 149 12.73 18.36 25.03
N ARG A 150 12.62 17.07 24.72
CA ARG A 150 13.24 15.99 25.53
C ARG A 150 14.78 16.04 25.48
N VAL A 151 15.35 16.28 24.30
CA VAL A 151 16.81 16.40 24.12
C VAL A 151 17.34 17.59 24.90
N GLN A 152 16.66 18.73 24.86
CA GLN A 152 17.03 19.91 25.61
C GLN A 152 17.05 19.63 27.12
N LEU A 153 16.03 18.94 27.64
CA LEU A 153 15.97 18.55 29.04
C LEU A 153 17.12 17.59 29.43
N ALA A 154 17.34 16.55 28.63
CA ALA A 154 18.37 15.53 28.87
C ALA A 154 19.79 16.12 28.82
N MET A 155 20.04 17.05 27.91
CA MET A 155 21.35 17.74 27.79
C MET A 155 21.58 18.73 28.93
N GLY A 156 20.51 19.36 29.46
CA GLY A 156 20.62 20.25 30.61
C GLY A 156 21.15 19.57 31.88
N THR A 157 21.03 18.26 31.97
CA THR A 157 21.62 17.45 33.09
C THR A 157 23.11 17.13 32.93
N GLY A 158 23.72 17.40 31.76
CA GLY A 158 25.13 17.18 31.49
C GLY A 158 25.61 15.69 31.46
N SER A 159 24.67 14.74 31.54
CA SER A 159 24.96 13.32 31.70
C SER A 159 25.01 12.50 30.42
N MET A 160 24.60 13.09 29.27
CA MET A 160 24.47 12.41 27.98
C MET A 160 25.10 13.19 26.84
N THR A 161 25.63 12.48 25.86
CA THR A 161 25.96 13.08 24.56
C THR A 161 24.70 13.42 23.78
N LEU A 162 24.84 14.29 22.79
CA LEU A 162 23.72 14.64 21.91
C LEU A 162 23.12 13.44 21.22
N ASN A 163 23.94 12.56 20.66
CA ASN A 163 23.46 11.38 19.94
C ASN A 163 22.68 10.46 20.87
N GLU A 164 23.17 10.21 22.09
CA GLU A 164 22.46 9.43 23.11
C GLU A 164 21.12 10.06 23.50
N ALA A 165 21.08 11.38 23.68
CA ALA A 165 19.85 12.09 24.04
C ALA A 165 18.79 12.02 22.90
N ILE A 166 19.20 12.16 21.64
CA ILE A 166 18.31 11.98 20.48
C ILE A 166 17.82 10.54 20.41
N ASP A 167 18.70 9.56 20.54
CA ASP A 167 18.38 8.14 20.47
C ASP A 167 17.41 7.72 21.59
N LEU A 168 17.60 8.24 22.80
CA LEU A 168 16.67 8.03 23.90
C LEU A 168 15.30 8.67 23.63
N ALA A 169 15.29 9.92 23.17
CA ALA A 169 14.05 10.66 22.91
C ALA A 169 13.22 10.10 21.75
N THR A 170 13.87 9.50 20.75
CA THR A 170 13.22 8.90 19.58
C THR A 170 12.93 7.40 19.73
N ARG A 171 13.35 6.77 20.82
CA ARG A 171 13.28 5.32 21.00
C ARG A 171 11.88 4.74 20.80
N ASP A 172 10.86 5.33 21.44
CA ASP A 172 9.48 4.87 21.33
C ASP A 172 8.94 5.04 19.89
N PHE A 173 9.35 6.10 19.22
CA PHE A 173 9.00 6.33 17.83
C PHE A 173 9.63 5.29 16.90
N LEU A 174 10.92 5.00 17.06
CA LEU A 174 11.60 3.97 16.26
C LEU A 174 11.06 2.57 16.53
N ASP A 175 10.61 2.31 17.77
CA ASP A 175 9.97 1.05 18.15
C ASP A 175 8.65 0.83 17.40
N LYS A 176 7.78 1.80 17.43
CA LYS A 176 6.42 1.74 16.88
C LYS A 176 6.33 2.15 15.41
N GLY A 177 7.28 2.98 14.93
CA GLY A 177 7.25 3.63 13.64
C GLY A 177 6.17 4.72 13.56
N ILE A 178 5.75 5.08 12.35
CA ILE A 178 4.68 6.08 12.12
C ILE A 178 3.32 5.42 12.39
N ASN A 179 2.95 5.31 13.67
CA ASN A 179 1.70 4.74 14.13
C ASN A 179 0.61 5.83 14.27
N CYS A 180 0.34 6.51 13.16
CA CYS A 180 -0.52 7.68 13.09
C CYS A 180 -2.02 7.36 12.96
N ILE A 181 -2.37 6.14 12.56
CA ILE A 181 -3.78 5.75 12.37
C ILE A 181 -4.36 5.27 13.70
N VAL A 182 -5.45 5.91 14.12
CA VAL A 182 -6.15 5.58 15.38
C VAL A 182 -7.48 4.92 15.04
N TYR A 183 -7.68 3.70 15.50
CA TYR A 183 -8.95 2.99 15.36
C TYR A 183 -9.96 3.45 16.43
N ALA A 184 -11.23 3.13 16.23
CA ALA A 184 -12.32 3.49 17.16
C ALA A 184 -12.12 2.97 18.59
N ASP A 185 -11.41 1.85 18.75
CA ASP A 185 -11.00 1.28 20.04
C ASP A 185 -9.78 1.97 20.68
N GLY A 186 -9.26 3.03 20.05
CA GLY A 186 -8.07 3.77 20.49
C GLY A 186 -6.75 3.13 20.10
N LYS A 187 -6.75 1.96 19.46
CA LYS A 187 -5.54 1.29 19.01
C LYS A 187 -4.86 2.07 17.89
N ARG A 188 -3.56 2.28 18.04
CA ARG A 188 -2.73 2.93 17.02
C ARG A 188 -2.07 1.90 16.11
N VAL A 189 -2.12 2.15 14.81
CA VAL A 189 -1.59 1.27 13.78
C VAL A 189 -0.57 2.02 12.94
N ASN A 190 0.51 1.32 12.57
CA ASN A 190 1.53 1.84 11.69
C ASN A 190 0.96 2.09 10.28
N ILE A 191 1.38 3.20 9.65
CA ILE A 191 0.87 3.63 8.34
C ILE A 191 1.05 2.54 7.26
N ALA A 192 2.22 1.92 7.16
CA ALA A 192 2.49 0.90 6.15
C ALA A 192 1.65 -0.37 6.37
N ASP A 193 1.42 -0.76 7.63
CA ASP A 193 0.54 -1.90 7.96
C ASP A 193 -0.92 -1.59 7.63
N TYR A 194 -1.36 -0.36 7.89
CA TYR A 194 -2.71 0.10 7.60
C TYR A 194 -2.99 0.13 6.10
N VAL A 195 -2.11 0.77 5.33
CA VAL A 195 -2.26 0.86 3.87
C VAL A 195 -2.20 -0.54 3.23
N ARG A 196 -1.31 -1.42 3.69
CA ARG A 196 -1.26 -2.81 3.22
C ARG A 196 -2.58 -3.54 3.45
N MET A 197 -3.18 -3.38 4.62
CA MET A 197 -4.48 -3.96 4.95
C MET A 197 -5.58 -3.38 4.07
N ALA A 198 -5.61 -2.07 3.89
CA ALA A 198 -6.59 -1.37 3.06
C ALA A 198 -6.50 -1.80 1.59
N LEU A 199 -5.31 -1.74 0.99
CA LEU A 199 -5.08 -2.14 -0.40
C LEU A 199 -5.42 -3.61 -0.65
N ARG A 200 -5.02 -4.53 0.24
CA ARG A 200 -5.41 -5.94 0.13
C ARG A 200 -6.92 -6.09 0.13
N THR A 201 -7.60 -5.46 1.07
CA THR A 201 -9.06 -5.55 1.20
C THR A 201 -9.75 -5.04 -0.05
N THR A 202 -9.29 -3.90 -0.57
CA THR A 202 -9.88 -3.24 -1.73
C THR A 202 -9.60 -4.02 -3.02
N SER A 203 -8.37 -4.51 -3.23
CA SER A 203 -8.01 -5.33 -4.39
C SER A 203 -8.78 -6.65 -4.41
N THR A 204 -8.91 -7.33 -3.27
CA THR A 204 -9.74 -8.54 -3.16
C THR A 204 -11.20 -8.23 -3.50
N ARG A 205 -11.76 -7.13 -3.00
CA ARG A 205 -13.13 -6.73 -3.33
C ARG A 205 -13.32 -6.40 -4.82
N ALA A 206 -12.31 -5.79 -5.45
CA ALA A 206 -12.33 -5.53 -6.88
C ALA A 206 -12.38 -6.85 -7.69
N ALA A 207 -11.54 -7.83 -7.32
CA ALA A 207 -11.53 -9.15 -7.96
C ALA A 207 -12.87 -9.89 -7.77
N LEU A 208 -13.41 -9.89 -6.53
CA LEU A 208 -14.72 -10.49 -6.24
C LEU A 208 -15.85 -9.82 -7.05
N GLN A 209 -15.80 -8.49 -7.19
CA GLN A 209 -16.76 -7.73 -7.99
C GLN A 209 -16.68 -8.08 -9.47
N GLY A 210 -15.46 -8.26 -10.01
CA GLY A 210 -15.24 -8.70 -11.39
C GLY A 210 -15.77 -10.11 -11.63
N ALA A 211 -15.47 -11.04 -10.74
CA ALA A 211 -15.95 -12.43 -10.82
C ALA A 211 -17.48 -12.51 -10.75
N ALA A 212 -18.09 -11.85 -9.77
CA ALA A 212 -19.52 -11.82 -9.57
C ALA A 212 -20.28 -11.26 -10.79
N LYS A 213 -19.76 -10.15 -11.34
CA LYS A 213 -20.32 -9.58 -12.59
C LYS A 213 -20.32 -10.65 -13.69
N ARG A 214 -19.21 -11.36 -13.86
CA ARG A 214 -19.11 -12.39 -14.90
C ARG A 214 -20.05 -13.57 -14.67
N PHE A 215 -20.21 -14.02 -13.43
CA PHE A 215 -21.16 -15.08 -13.10
C PHE A 215 -22.60 -14.67 -13.41
N ALA A 216 -22.98 -13.44 -13.05
CA ALA A 216 -24.31 -12.92 -13.35
C ALA A 216 -24.57 -12.78 -14.88
N GLU A 217 -23.59 -12.36 -15.68
CA GLU A 217 -23.67 -12.30 -17.15
C GLU A 217 -23.87 -13.69 -17.77
N LEU A 218 -23.36 -14.73 -17.12
CA LEU A 218 -23.54 -16.12 -17.53
C LEU A 218 -24.84 -16.76 -16.97
N GLY A 219 -25.65 -16.00 -16.23
CA GLY A 219 -26.94 -16.44 -15.70
C GLY A 219 -26.86 -17.22 -14.37
N TYR A 220 -25.72 -17.15 -13.68
CA TYR A 220 -25.52 -17.81 -12.39
C TYR A 220 -25.63 -16.81 -11.24
N ASP A 221 -26.31 -17.21 -10.19
CA ASP A 221 -26.49 -16.44 -8.94
C ASP A 221 -25.88 -17.13 -7.71
N THR A 222 -25.23 -18.28 -7.90
CA THR A 222 -24.66 -19.10 -6.83
C THR A 222 -23.13 -19.09 -6.86
N VAL A 223 -22.52 -18.92 -5.70
CA VAL A 223 -21.06 -18.87 -5.52
C VAL A 223 -20.58 -19.81 -4.41
N LEU A 224 -19.46 -20.46 -4.61
CA LEU A 224 -18.75 -21.25 -3.60
C LEU A 224 -17.59 -20.41 -3.03
N VAL A 225 -17.60 -20.17 -1.72
CA VAL A 225 -16.52 -19.48 -1.04
C VAL A 225 -15.35 -20.44 -0.79
N SER A 226 -14.13 -19.98 -1.11
CA SER A 226 -12.92 -20.80 -0.96
C SER A 226 -12.65 -21.14 0.51
N GLN A 227 -11.89 -22.23 0.74
CA GLN A 227 -11.33 -22.58 2.04
C GLN A 227 -9.91 -22.07 2.17
N TYR A 228 -9.53 -21.66 3.39
CA TYR A 228 -8.20 -21.21 3.72
C TYR A 228 -7.76 -21.72 5.10
N GLY A 229 -6.67 -22.48 5.15
CA GLY A 229 -6.19 -23.12 6.37
C GLY A 229 -5.73 -22.15 7.46
N GLY A 230 -5.28 -20.93 7.13
CA GLY A 230 -4.94 -19.87 8.09
C GLY A 230 -6.08 -18.90 8.39
N CYS A 231 -7.31 -19.31 8.17
CA CYS A 231 -8.53 -18.52 8.29
C CYS A 231 -8.72 -17.92 9.68
N SER A 232 -9.31 -16.73 9.77
CA SER A 232 -9.68 -16.11 11.04
C SER A 232 -10.90 -16.81 11.66
N LYS A 233 -11.03 -16.73 12.98
CA LYS A 233 -12.21 -17.28 13.69
C LYS A 233 -13.54 -16.71 13.18
N THR A 234 -13.52 -15.48 12.65
CA THR A 234 -14.71 -14.81 12.10
C THR A 234 -15.14 -15.34 10.75
N CYS A 235 -14.17 -15.75 9.88
CA CYS A 235 -14.47 -16.33 8.58
C CYS A 235 -14.67 -17.86 8.65
N GLU A 236 -14.11 -18.54 9.64
CA GLU A 236 -14.08 -19.99 9.75
C GLU A 236 -15.46 -20.67 9.58
N PRO A 237 -16.57 -20.15 10.14
CA PRO A 237 -17.89 -20.74 9.98
C PRO A 237 -18.46 -20.65 8.54
N TRP A 238 -17.93 -19.72 7.72
CA TRP A 238 -18.50 -19.32 6.45
C TRP A 238 -17.74 -19.83 5.23
N GLN A 239 -16.55 -20.41 5.41
CA GLN A 239 -15.74 -20.89 4.31
C GLN A 239 -16.22 -22.26 3.77
N GLY A 240 -15.95 -22.54 2.49
CA GLY A 240 -16.27 -23.82 1.88
C GLY A 240 -17.77 -24.07 1.67
N GLN A 241 -18.60 -23.04 1.78
CA GLN A 241 -20.04 -23.13 1.60
C GLN A 241 -20.53 -22.41 0.35
N VAL A 242 -21.71 -22.79 -0.12
CA VAL A 242 -22.38 -22.17 -1.28
C VAL A 242 -23.32 -21.09 -0.80
N TYR A 243 -23.33 -19.98 -1.53
CA TYR A 243 -24.16 -18.79 -1.24
C TYR A 243 -24.87 -18.29 -2.50
N ILE A 244 -26.02 -17.61 -2.31
CA ILE A 244 -26.58 -16.70 -3.29
C ILE A 244 -25.78 -15.38 -3.22
N ASP A 245 -25.31 -14.87 -4.35
CA ASP A 245 -24.63 -13.56 -4.41
C ASP A 245 -25.65 -12.41 -4.51
N ASP A 246 -26.07 -11.93 -3.37
CA ASP A 246 -26.89 -10.72 -3.18
C ASP A 246 -26.06 -9.49 -2.72
N VAL A 247 -24.72 -9.60 -2.77
CA VAL A 247 -23.77 -8.54 -2.32
C VAL A 247 -23.12 -7.84 -3.51
N PHE A 248 -22.47 -8.60 -4.38
CA PHE A 248 -21.69 -8.06 -5.49
C PHE A 248 -22.56 -7.82 -6.73
N THR A 249 -23.62 -8.57 -6.90
CA THR A 249 -24.58 -8.42 -8.00
C THR A 249 -25.94 -7.87 -7.52
N VAL A 250 -26.83 -7.57 -8.46
CA VAL A 250 -28.24 -7.32 -8.15
C VAL A 250 -28.95 -8.64 -8.30
N TRP A 251 -29.40 -9.19 -7.20
CA TRP A 251 -30.15 -10.43 -7.17
C TRP A 251 -31.57 -10.17 -6.64
N GLU A 252 -32.57 -10.60 -7.40
CA GLU A 252 -33.99 -10.49 -7.08
C GLU A 252 -34.61 -11.88 -7.15
N GLY A 253 -34.71 -12.54 -6.01
CA GLY A 253 -35.28 -13.88 -5.88
C GLY A 253 -36.11 -14.03 -4.59
N GLU A 254 -36.76 -15.18 -4.49
CA GLU A 254 -37.46 -15.56 -3.26
C GLU A 254 -36.47 -15.76 -2.12
N LYS A 255 -36.69 -15.10 -0.97
CA LYS A 255 -35.80 -15.15 0.17
C LYS A 255 -36.52 -15.05 1.51
N ASP A 256 -35.91 -15.63 2.54
CA ASP A 256 -36.18 -15.34 3.95
C ASP A 256 -35.08 -14.44 4.57
N GLU A 257 -34.93 -14.45 5.90
CA GLU A 257 -33.92 -13.65 6.61
C GLU A 257 -32.49 -14.09 6.33
N PHE A 258 -32.26 -15.37 6.03
CA PHE A 258 -30.92 -16.01 5.99
C PHE A 258 -30.60 -16.65 4.66
N GLN A 259 -31.63 -17.11 3.93
CA GLN A 259 -31.51 -17.92 2.72
C GLN A 259 -32.29 -17.32 1.56
N GLY A 260 -31.86 -17.66 0.35
CA GLY A 260 -32.54 -17.35 -0.88
C GLY A 260 -32.64 -18.56 -1.78
N LYS A 261 -33.65 -18.56 -2.66
CA LYS A 261 -33.88 -19.61 -3.65
C LYS A 261 -33.19 -19.19 -4.94
N SER A 262 -32.21 -19.98 -5.40
CA SER A 262 -31.50 -19.70 -6.63
C SER A 262 -32.42 -19.62 -7.84
N ASN A 263 -32.33 -18.57 -8.62
CA ASN A 263 -33.03 -18.44 -9.91
C ASN A 263 -32.44 -19.39 -10.96
N TYR A 264 -31.17 -19.81 -10.78
CA TYR A 264 -30.48 -20.73 -11.68
C TYR A 264 -30.92 -22.20 -11.49
N CYS A 265 -30.90 -22.71 -10.27
CA CYS A 265 -31.16 -24.14 -10.00
C CYS A 265 -32.42 -24.44 -9.16
N GLY A 266 -33.04 -23.42 -8.59
CA GLY A 266 -34.24 -23.57 -7.78
C GLY A 266 -34.02 -24.06 -6.35
N GLU A 267 -32.77 -24.29 -5.94
CA GLU A 267 -32.40 -24.75 -4.60
C GLU A 267 -32.19 -23.58 -3.63
N TRP A 268 -32.32 -23.85 -2.33
CA TRP A 268 -32.14 -22.85 -1.29
C TRP A 268 -30.70 -22.83 -0.78
N PHE A 269 -30.08 -21.65 -0.71
CA PHE A 269 -28.73 -21.44 -0.16
C PHE A 269 -28.72 -20.24 0.77
N TRP A 270 -27.69 -20.17 1.63
CA TRP A 270 -27.44 -19.01 2.46
C TRP A 270 -27.23 -17.76 1.61
N LEU A 271 -27.73 -16.60 2.07
CA LEU A 271 -27.43 -15.30 1.46
C LEU A 271 -25.99 -14.89 1.80
N LEU A 272 -25.26 -14.44 0.78
CA LEU A 272 -23.88 -13.95 0.97
C LEU A 272 -23.85 -12.72 1.89
N SER A 273 -24.85 -11.84 1.78
CA SER A 273 -25.01 -10.67 2.67
C SER A 273 -25.08 -11.06 4.15
N TYR A 274 -25.75 -12.17 4.46
CA TYR A 274 -25.83 -12.67 5.81
C TYR A 274 -24.46 -13.13 6.32
N ALA A 275 -23.71 -13.89 5.54
CA ALA A 275 -22.36 -14.33 5.88
C ALA A 275 -21.38 -13.15 6.04
N VAL A 276 -21.46 -12.15 5.15
CA VAL A 276 -20.63 -10.92 5.21
C VAL A 276 -20.95 -10.11 6.47
N LYS A 277 -22.22 -9.95 6.81
CA LYS A 277 -22.65 -9.27 8.05
C LYS A 277 -22.10 -9.96 9.30
N ASN A 278 -21.93 -11.28 9.24
CA ASN A 278 -21.41 -12.10 10.34
C ASN A 278 -19.90 -12.40 10.24
N GLY A 279 -19.15 -11.67 9.39
CA GLY A 279 -17.70 -11.63 9.41
C GLY A 279 -16.97 -12.27 8.25
N LEU A 280 -17.67 -12.81 7.24
CA LEU A 280 -17.03 -13.19 5.99
C LEU A 280 -16.53 -11.94 5.24
N PHE A 281 -15.45 -12.05 4.49
CA PHE A 281 -14.81 -10.95 3.75
C PHE A 281 -14.49 -9.70 4.60
N HIS A 282 -14.20 -9.91 5.90
CA HIS A 282 -13.72 -8.84 6.78
C HIS A 282 -12.42 -8.19 6.27
N PRO A 283 -12.00 -7.01 6.77
CA PRO A 283 -10.74 -6.40 6.38
C PRO A 283 -9.56 -7.38 6.47
N ASN A 284 -8.72 -7.42 5.41
CA ASN A 284 -7.59 -8.35 5.28
C ASN A 284 -7.96 -9.84 5.11
N CYS A 285 -9.21 -10.16 4.79
CA CYS A 285 -9.64 -11.51 4.45
C CYS A 285 -8.92 -12.00 3.18
N ARG A 286 -8.68 -13.33 3.08
CA ARG A 286 -8.04 -13.98 1.93
C ARG A 286 -8.97 -14.89 1.15
N HIS A 287 -10.23 -15.03 1.57
CA HIS A 287 -11.20 -15.85 0.87
C HIS A 287 -11.53 -15.23 -0.48
N THR A 288 -11.67 -16.10 -1.47
CA THR A 288 -12.17 -15.81 -2.82
C THR A 288 -13.50 -16.53 -3.02
N MET A 289 -14.14 -16.33 -4.14
CA MET A 289 -15.32 -17.08 -4.52
C MET A 289 -15.17 -17.59 -5.94
N THR A 290 -15.73 -18.76 -6.22
CA THR A 290 -15.79 -19.39 -7.52
C THR A 290 -17.26 -19.65 -7.89
N GLN A 291 -17.52 -19.92 -9.15
CA GLN A 291 -18.85 -20.32 -9.60
C GLN A 291 -19.25 -21.64 -8.94
N TYR A 292 -20.45 -21.71 -8.41
CA TYR A 292 -21.09 -22.96 -8.08
C TYR A 292 -22.09 -23.36 -9.17
N ILE A 293 -21.88 -24.50 -9.80
CA ILE A 293 -22.80 -25.10 -10.78
C ILE A 293 -23.40 -26.34 -10.14
N HIS A 294 -24.71 -26.32 -9.93
CA HIS A 294 -25.44 -27.42 -9.30
C HIS A 294 -25.23 -28.75 -10.05
N GLY A 295 -24.89 -29.78 -9.30
CA GLY A 295 -24.60 -31.12 -9.84
C GLY A 295 -23.23 -31.30 -10.54
N ARG A 296 -22.41 -30.23 -10.67
CA ARG A 296 -21.09 -30.28 -11.30
C ARG A 296 -19.96 -29.83 -10.35
N THR A 297 -20.17 -28.74 -9.61
CA THR A 297 -19.14 -28.23 -8.67
C THR A 297 -19.06 -29.13 -7.46
N GLN A 298 -17.87 -29.68 -7.21
CA GLN A 298 -17.59 -30.43 -5.98
C GLN A 298 -17.36 -29.43 -4.83
N ILE A 299 -18.14 -29.60 -3.76
CA ILE A 299 -17.93 -28.83 -2.53
C ILE A 299 -16.77 -29.53 -1.78
N PRO A 300 -15.68 -28.80 -1.46
CA PRO A 300 -14.54 -29.39 -0.79
C PRO A 300 -14.89 -29.81 0.64
N GLU A 301 -14.27 -30.88 1.11
CA GLU A 301 -14.41 -31.29 2.52
C GLU A 301 -13.91 -30.18 3.46
N PRO A 302 -14.58 -29.93 4.58
CA PRO A 302 -14.15 -28.94 5.54
C PRO A 302 -12.75 -29.21 6.09
N ILE A 303 -11.91 -28.18 6.15
CA ILE A 303 -10.59 -28.29 6.78
C ILE A 303 -10.79 -28.50 8.29
N PRO A 304 -10.14 -29.51 8.92
CA PRO A 304 -10.26 -29.72 10.37
C PRO A 304 -9.83 -28.50 11.18
N ALA A 305 -10.57 -28.18 12.21
CA ALA A 305 -10.35 -26.99 13.05
C ALA A 305 -8.94 -26.94 13.68
N GLU A 306 -8.38 -28.11 14.02
CA GLU A 306 -7.02 -28.23 14.55
C GLU A 306 -5.98 -27.77 13.52
N LYS A 307 -6.12 -28.15 12.24
CA LYS A 307 -5.22 -27.71 11.16
C LYS A 307 -5.34 -26.21 10.91
N ILE A 308 -6.56 -25.67 10.93
CA ILE A 308 -6.78 -24.22 10.81
C ILE A 308 -6.09 -23.47 11.95
N LYS A 309 -6.19 -23.98 13.17
CA LYS A 309 -5.54 -23.40 14.35
C LYS A 309 -4.01 -23.42 14.22
N GLU A 310 -3.44 -24.56 13.87
CA GLU A 310 -2.00 -24.73 13.71
C GLU A 310 -1.44 -23.80 12.63
N GLN A 311 -2.02 -23.79 11.45
CA GLN A 311 -1.60 -22.90 10.38
C GLN A 311 -1.70 -21.42 10.77
N ARG A 312 -2.77 -21.04 11.47
CA ARG A 312 -2.96 -19.67 11.98
C ARG A 312 -1.85 -19.28 12.95
N GLU A 313 -1.47 -20.16 13.86
CA GLU A 313 -0.39 -19.93 14.84
C GLU A 313 0.97 -19.75 14.14
N LEU A 314 1.28 -20.57 13.14
CA LEU A 314 2.50 -20.44 12.35
C LEU A 314 2.53 -19.10 11.59
N GLU A 315 1.45 -18.70 10.93
CA GLU A 315 1.36 -17.41 10.25
C GLU A 315 1.47 -16.21 11.21
N GLN A 316 0.89 -16.31 12.41
CA GLN A 316 1.01 -15.25 13.41
C GLN A 316 2.44 -15.12 13.91
N LYS A 317 3.15 -16.23 14.10
CA LYS A 317 4.57 -16.24 14.46
C LYS A 317 5.44 -15.62 13.36
N GLN A 318 5.22 -16.01 12.09
CA GLN A 318 5.88 -15.36 10.95
C GLN A 318 5.67 -13.84 10.95
N ARG A 319 4.42 -13.38 11.11
CA ARG A 319 4.11 -11.93 11.16
C ARG A 319 4.79 -11.23 12.34
N ALA A 320 4.93 -11.91 13.48
CA ALA A 320 5.66 -11.34 14.62
C ALA A 320 7.15 -11.17 14.30
N MET A 321 7.77 -12.15 13.61
CA MET A 321 9.16 -12.06 13.17
C MET A 321 9.36 -10.98 12.11
N GLU A 322 8.45 -10.84 11.15
CA GLU A 322 8.45 -9.76 10.16
C GLU A 322 8.35 -8.37 10.84
N ARG A 323 7.50 -8.22 11.85
CA ARG A 323 7.44 -6.98 12.65
C ARG A 323 8.75 -6.70 13.38
N LYS A 324 9.43 -7.73 13.93
CA LYS A 324 10.76 -7.61 14.55
C LYS A 324 11.80 -7.10 13.54
N VAL A 325 11.80 -7.64 12.31
CA VAL A 325 12.69 -7.18 11.23
C VAL A 325 12.43 -5.72 10.89
N ARG A 326 11.17 -5.31 10.68
CA ARG A 326 10.82 -3.90 10.39
C ARG A 326 11.20 -2.95 11.52
N LYS A 327 10.97 -3.33 12.78
CA LYS A 327 11.41 -2.58 13.95
C LYS A 327 12.92 -2.37 13.92
N LEU A 328 13.72 -3.42 13.69
CA LEU A 328 15.17 -3.33 13.63
C LEU A 328 15.67 -2.49 12.44
N LYS A 329 14.94 -2.49 11.30
CA LYS A 329 15.21 -1.58 10.18
C LYS A 329 15.08 -0.11 10.60
N ARG A 330 14.00 0.25 11.30
CA ARG A 330 13.79 1.62 11.80
C ARG A 330 14.89 2.04 12.77
N PHE A 331 15.26 1.18 13.70
CA PHE A 331 16.40 1.46 14.61
C PHE A 331 17.71 1.63 13.86
N ALA A 332 18.02 0.76 12.91
CA ALA A 332 19.23 0.86 12.10
C ALA A 332 19.30 2.16 11.27
N ALA A 333 18.15 2.66 10.80
CA ALA A 333 18.04 3.90 10.04
C ALA A 333 18.04 5.16 10.93
N GLY A 334 17.31 5.13 12.06
CA GLY A 334 17.02 6.29 12.90
C GLY A 334 18.06 6.55 14.01
N THR A 335 18.79 5.52 14.47
CA THR A 335 19.78 5.68 15.54
C THR A 335 20.93 6.60 15.13
N CYS A 336 21.24 7.57 15.98
CA CYS A 336 22.24 8.60 15.74
C CYS A 336 23.66 8.17 16.16
N ASP A 337 23.76 7.39 17.23
CA ASP A 337 25.04 6.85 17.70
C ASP A 337 25.56 5.77 16.74
N PRO A 338 26.80 5.91 16.20
CA PRO A 338 27.31 5.00 15.16
C PRO A 338 27.48 3.54 15.65
N ASP A 339 27.90 3.35 16.88
CA ASP A 339 28.15 2.01 17.45
C ASP A 339 26.84 1.28 17.74
N THR A 340 25.89 1.97 18.34
CA THR A 340 24.52 1.47 18.55
C THR A 340 23.83 1.18 17.20
N ALA A 341 24.01 2.02 16.19
CA ALA A 341 23.47 1.76 14.84
C ALA A 341 24.09 0.50 14.20
N LYS A 342 25.40 0.26 14.41
CA LYS A 342 26.10 -0.95 13.96
C LYS A 342 25.56 -2.21 14.65
N GLU A 343 25.27 -2.13 15.94
CA GLU A 343 24.65 -3.21 16.69
C GLU A 343 23.25 -3.54 16.16
N TYR A 344 22.40 -2.52 15.89
CA TYR A 344 21.08 -2.76 15.30
C TYR A 344 21.16 -3.40 13.91
N ARG A 345 22.13 -3.02 13.07
CA ARG A 345 22.36 -3.69 11.78
C ARG A 345 22.74 -5.16 11.94
N ARG A 346 23.54 -5.51 12.97
CA ARG A 346 23.87 -6.91 13.29
C ARG A 346 22.62 -7.67 13.73
N LYS A 347 21.84 -7.12 14.67
CA LYS A 347 20.56 -7.70 15.13
C LYS A 347 19.56 -7.86 13.98
N LEU A 348 19.52 -6.91 13.05
CA LEU A 348 18.67 -6.98 11.85
C LEU A 348 19.03 -8.19 10.98
N ARG A 349 20.33 -8.37 10.67
CA ARG A 349 20.78 -9.53 9.87
C ARG A 349 20.43 -10.85 10.55
N GLN A 350 20.62 -10.93 11.87
CA GLN A 350 20.25 -12.11 12.64
C GLN A 350 18.73 -12.38 12.57
N ALA A 351 17.89 -11.37 12.79
CA ALA A 351 16.45 -11.52 12.72
C ALA A 351 15.95 -11.92 11.31
N GLN A 352 16.59 -11.41 10.25
CA GLN A 352 16.31 -11.82 8.87
C GLN A 352 16.68 -13.29 8.62
N HIS A 353 17.81 -13.75 9.20
CA HIS A 353 18.21 -15.15 9.11
C HIS A 353 17.24 -16.06 9.89
N GLU A 354 16.88 -15.69 11.12
CA GLU A 354 15.88 -16.43 11.93
C GLU A 354 14.54 -16.56 11.17
N LEU A 355 14.07 -15.48 10.57
CA LEU A 355 12.84 -15.50 9.77
C LEU A 355 12.99 -16.43 8.54
N LYS A 356 14.14 -16.38 7.87
CA LYS A 356 14.42 -17.25 6.72
C LYS A 356 14.32 -18.72 7.12
N VAL A 357 15.05 -19.12 8.15
CA VAL A 357 15.08 -20.51 8.65
C VAL A 357 13.67 -20.96 9.05
N PHE A 358 12.95 -20.14 9.81
CA PHE A 358 11.59 -20.46 10.25
C PHE A 358 10.62 -20.71 9.09
N VAL A 359 10.70 -19.91 8.01
CA VAL A 359 9.82 -20.09 6.84
C VAL A 359 10.26 -21.30 6.01
N GLU A 360 11.56 -21.59 5.93
CA GLU A 360 12.08 -22.79 5.25
C GLU A 360 11.69 -24.08 5.97
N GLU A 361 11.68 -24.09 7.31
CA GLU A 361 11.22 -25.23 8.13
C GLU A 361 9.72 -25.52 8.00
N HIS A 362 8.91 -24.53 7.59
CA HIS A 362 7.45 -24.62 7.47
C HIS A 362 6.96 -24.28 6.05
N ASN A 363 7.76 -24.58 5.03
CA ASN A 363 7.51 -24.19 3.64
C ASN A 363 6.24 -24.77 3.00
N GLU A 364 5.67 -25.83 3.57
CA GLU A 364 4.39 -26.42 3.14
C GLU A 364 3.21 -25.46 3.39
N VAL A 365 3.34 -24.58 4.40
CA VAL A 365 2.28 -23.69 4.88
C VAL A 365 2.66 -22.22 4.73
N LEU A 366 3.93 -21.90 4.98
CA LEU A 366 4.44 -20.53 5.00
C LEU A 366 5.17 -20.17 3.72
N HIS A 367 4.92 -18.98 3.22
CA HIS A 367 5.64 -18.43 2.07
C HIS A 367 6.41 -17.18 2.48
N ARG A 368 7.67 -17.11 2.04
CA ARG A 368 8.53 -15.96 2.31
C ARG A 368 8.17 -14.79 1.41
N ASP A 369 7.78 -13.67 2.00
CA ASP A 369 7.63 -12.41 1.28
C ASP A 369 8.92 -11.59 1.38
N HIS A 370 9.85 -11.78 0.44
CA HIS A 370 11.12 -11.05 0.37
C HIS A 370 10.93 -9.53 0.33
N SER A 371 9.78 -9.05 -0.10
CA SER A 371 9.48 -7.63 -0.15
C SER A 371 9.43 -6.99 1.23
N ARG A 372 9.00 -7.75 2.23
CA ARG A 372 8.93 -7.30 3.62
C ARG A 372 10.28 -7.25 4.32
N GLU A 373 11.29 -7.89 3.74
CA GLU A 373 12.62 -8.04 4.34
C GLU A 373 13.64 -7.06 3.76
N LYS A 374 13.45 -6.56 2.52
CA LYS A 374 14.39 -5.67 1.87
C LYS A 374 14.55 -4.38 2.67
N TYR A 375 15.78 -4.06 3.02
CA TYR A 375 16.18 -2.79 3.58
C TYR A 375 16.43 -1.81 2.43
N TYR A 376 15.56 -0.84 2.28
CA TYR A 376 15.84 0.33 1.46
C TYR A 376 16.59 1.32 2.34
N GLY A 377 17.82 0.98 2.69
CA GLY A 377 18.70 1.88 3.41
C GLY A 377 19.12 3.00 2.49
N GLY A 378 18.77 4.23 2.81
CA GLY A 378 19.11 5.54 2.24
C GLY A 378 20.38 5.75 1.44
N GLY A 379 20.70 4.82 0.58
CA GLY A 379 21.58 4.97 -0.55
C GLY A 379 20.69 4.95 -1.78
N VAL A 380 20.44 6.09 -2.37
CA VAL A 380 20.21 6.14 -3.81
C VAL A 380 21.38 5.35 -4.37
N ASP A 381 21.09 4.12 -4.82
CA ASP A 381 22.06 3.41 -5.62
C ASP A 381 22.45 4.35 -6.76
N LYS A 382 23.75 4.67 -6.87
CA LYS A 382 24.25 5.57 -7.90
C LYS A 382 23.96 5.07 -9.32
N SER A 383 23.30 3.91 -9.46
CA SER A 383 22.84 3.35 -10.73
C SER A 383 21.47 3.87 -11.20
N GLY A 384 20.75 4.70 -10.39
CA GLY A 384 19.52 5.37 -10.87
C GLY A 384 18.36 4.45 -11.30
N LYS A 385 18.44 3.15 -11.00
CA LYS A 385 17.42 2.17 -11.38
C LYS A 385 16.44 1.91 -10.23
N SER A 386 15.71 2.91 -9.82
CA SER A 386 14.31 2.70 -9.45
C SER A 386 13.57 2.43 -10.77
N GLY A 387 12.57 1.56 -10.80
CA GLY A 387 11.88 1.16 -12.03
C GLY A 387 11.15 2.30 -12.77
N ILE A 388 11.83 3.38 -12.99
CA ILE A 388 11.51 4.41 -13.96
C ILE A 388 11.77 3.74 -15.30
N ILE A 389 10.71 3.52 -16.05
CA ILE A 389 10.78 3.20 -17.48
C ILE A 389 11.84 4.13 -18.07
N GLU A 390 12.92 3.58 -18.61
CA GLU A 390 13.92 4.37 -19.35
C GLU A 390 13.16 5.05 -20.48
N VAL A 391 12.92 6.34 -20.30
CA VAL A 391 12.27 7.15 -21.33
C VAL A 391 13.28 7.29 -22.47
N ASP A 392 12.91 6.82 -23.65
CA ASP A 392 13.73 7.00 -24.85
C ASP A 392 13.87 8.50 -25.12
N LYS A 393 15.05 9.03 -24.76
CA LYS A 393 15.37 10.46 -24.87
C LYS A 393 15.26 10.99 -26.30
N ASP A 394 15.44 10.15 -27.31
CA ASP A 394 15.39 10.56 -28.70
C ASP A 394 13.95 10.68 -29.20
N THR A 395 13.05 9.82 -28.73
CA THR A 395 11.61 9.95 -28.97
C THR A 395 11.03 11.19 -28.27
N LEU A 396 11.46 11.48 -27.04
CA LEU A 396 11.03 12.70 -26.34
C LEU A 396 11.52 13.99 -26.98
N LYS A 397 12.76 14.04 -27.44
CA LYS A 397 13.30 15.22 -28.17
C LYS A 397 12.46 15.61 -29.39
N LYS A 398 11.75 14.69 -29.99
CA LYS A 398 10.87 14.93 -31.13
C LYS A 398 9.62 15.73 -30.77
N TYR A 399 9.17 15.67 -29.50
CA TYR A 399 7.95 16.30 -28.99
C TYR A 399 8.21 17.52 -28.10
N LEU A 400 9.48 17.86 -27.83
CA LEU A 400 9.83 18.85 -26.81
C LEU A 400 10.09 20.23 -27.38
N GLY A 401 9.55 21.21 -26.69
CA GLY A 401 10.04 22.59 -26.73
C GLY A 401 11.50 22.69 -26.19
N LYS A 402 12.10 23.86 -26.24
CA LYS A 402 13.48 24.08 -25.83
C LYS A 402 13.73 23.61 -24.40
N PRO A 403 14.79 22.84 -24.12
CA PRO A 403 15.15 22.45 -22.75
C PRO A 403 15.46 23.70 -21.92
N ILE A 404 15.17 23.68 -20.63
CA ILE A 404 15.55 24.74 -19.72
C ILE A 404 17.06 24.70 -19.47
N THR A 405 17.70 25.84 -19.58
CA THR A 405 19.09 26.05 -19.15
C THR A 405 19.11 26.49 -17.68
N GLN A 406 20.27 26.36 -17.03
CA GLN A 406 20.46 26.77 -15.63
C GLN A 406 19.85 28.15 -15.37
N ALA A 407 18.89 28.23 -14.42
CA ALA A 407 18.11 29.41 -14.11
C ALA A 407 17.83 29.47 -12.58
N ASP A 408 17.33 30.63 -12.11
CA ASP A 408 16.90 30.71 -10.73
C ASP A 408 15.67 29.81 -10.43
N SER A 409 15.45 29.50 -9.17
CA SER A 409 14.43 28.53 -8.75
C SER A 409 12.99 28.98 -9.07
N GLN A 410 12.74 30.27 -9.22
CA GLN A 410 11.44 30.80 -9.62
C GLN A 410 11.18 30.58 -11.10
N HIS A 411 12.16 30.89 -11.94
CA HIS A 411 12.08 30.69 -13.38
C HIS A 411 11.94 29.21 -13.75
N VAL A 412 12.65 28.32 -13.06
CA VAL A 412 12.51 26.86 -13.24
C VAL A 412 11.10 26.38 -12.89
N ARG A 413 10.49 26.92 -11.82
CA ARG A 413 9.10 26.58 -11.46
C ARG A 413 8.10 27.07 -12.51
N GLU A 414 8.22 28.32 -12.95
CA GLU A 414 7.36 28.90 -13.98
C GLU A 414 7.44 28.10 -15.27
N TRP A 415 8.66 27.75 -15.70
CA TRP A 415 8.90 26.89 -16.86
C TRP A 415 8.25 25.50 -16.70
N TYR A 416 8.42 24.85 -15.55
CA TYR A 416 7.83 23.56 -15.25
C TYR A 416 6.31 23.58 -15.33
N TYR A 417 5.67 24.52 -14.65
CA TYR A 417 4.21 24.64 -14.66
C TYR A 417 3.66 24.97 -16.05
N ALA A 418 4.31 25.85 -16.79
CA ALA A 418 3.90 26.18 -18.14
C ALA A 418 3.90 24.94 -19.06
N ASN A 419 4.97 24.12 -19.00
CA ASN A 419 5.08 22.93 -19.85
C ASN A 419 4.16 21.80 -19.41
N VAL A 420 3.96 21.57 -18.10
CA VAL A 420 3.05 20.54 -17.59
C VAL A 420 1.59 20.88 -17.92
N THR A 421 1.18 22.14 -17.88
CA THR A 421 -0.18 22.56 -18.25
C THR A 421 -0.43 22.44 -19.75
N ASP A 422 0.62 22.48 -20.58
CA ASP A 422 0.54 22.34 -22.04
C ASP A 422 0.63 20.88 -22.56
N ILE A 423 0.86 19.90 -21.69
CA ILE A 423 0.92 18.47 -22.07
C ILE A 423 -0.28 18.03 -22.95
N PRO A 424 -1.55 18.42 -22.67
CA PRO A 424 -2.67 18.04 -23.53
C PRO A 424 -2.56 18.48 -24.99
N ASN A 425 -1.76 19.51 -25.29
CA ASN A 425 -1.50 20.00 -26.64
C ASN A 425 -0.29 19.31 -27.30
N GLN A 426 0.56 18.65 -26.51
CA GLN A 426 1.79 18.02 -26.96
C GLN A 426 1.63 16.51 -27.25
N ILE A 427 0.56 15.89 -26.78
CA ILE A 427 0.26 14.47 -27.02
C ILE A 427 -0.36 14.27 -28.42
N ASP A 428 -0.04 13.14 -29.05
CA ASP A 428 -0.59 12.75 -30.33
C ASP A 428 -2.02 12.19 -30.15
N LYS A 429 -3.01 13.05 -30.46
CA LYS A 429 -4.44 12.72 -30.31
C LYS A 429 -4.94 11.68 -31.33
N THR A 430 -4.13 11.30 -32.33
CA THR A 430 -4.51 10.26 -33.31
C THR A 430 -4.27 8.85 -32.79
N LYS A 431 -3.52 8.72 -31.68
CA LYS A 431 -3.19 7.44 -31.07
C LYS A 431 -4.32 6.92 -30.15
N PRO A 432 -4.36 5.60 -29.88
CA PRO A 432 -5.23 5.04 -28.86
C PRO A 432 -5.08 5.74 -27.51
N PHE A 433 -6.16 5.83 -26.75
CA PHE A 433 -6.19 6.56 -25.47
C PHE A 433 -5.09 6.11 -24.49
N GLU A 434 -4.79 4.82 -24.44
CA GLU A 434 -3.71 4.27 -23.60
C GLU A 434 -2.33 4.81 -23.98
N GLU A 435 -2.06 4.96 -25.27
CA GLU A 435 -0.81 5.55 -25.75
C GLU A 435 -0.75 7.06 -25.50
N GLN A 436 -1.89 7.77 -25.57
CA GLN A 436 -1.95 9.18 -25.21
C GLN A 436 -1.64 9.40 -23.72
N VAL A 437 -2.19 8.56 -22.84
CA VAL A 437 -1.88 8.59 -21.40
C VAL A 437 -0.41 8.29 -21.14
N LYS A 438 0.15 7.30 -21.82
CA LYS A 438 1.58 6.98 -21.72
C LYS A 438 2.46 8.16 -22.16
N GLN A 439 2.14 8.80 -23.27
CA GLN A 439 2.86 10.00 -23.74
C GLN A 439 2.78 11.17 -22.75
N ALA A 440 1.59 11.43 -22.20
CA ALA A 440 1.39 12.47 -21.19
C ALA A 440 2.24 12.23 -19.93
N PHE A 441 2.33 10.99 -19.51
CA PHE A 441 3.14 10.59 -18.36
C PHE A 441 4.65 10.74 -18.62
N GLU A 442 5.11 10.34 -19.80
CA GLU A 442 6.51 10.47 -20.22
C GLU A 442 6.93 11.95 -20.29
N LEU A 443 6.09 12.82 -20.90
CA LEU A 443 6.32 14.26 -20.96
C LEU A 443 6.39 14.90 -19.57
N ARG A 444 5.47 14.56 -18.67
CA ARG A 444 5.46 15.07 -17.30
C ARG A 444 6.75 14.70 -16.54
N ASN A 445 7.17 13.45 -16.65
CA ASN A 445 8.40 12.97 -16.01
C ASN A 445 9.65 13.64 -16.59
N TYR A 446 9.66 13.89 -17.89
CA TYR A 446 10.74 14.62 -18.54
C TYR A 446 10.83 16.06 -18.00
N TYR A 447 9.72 16.81 -17.98
CA TYR A 447 9.72 18.18 -17.45
C TYR A 447 10.14 18.25 -15.99
N LYS A 448 9.73 17.26 -15.19
CA LYS A 448 10.16 17.13 -13.79
C LYS A 448 11.67 16.87 -13.66
N HIS A 449 12.23 16.06 -14.55
CA HIS A 449 13.65 15.76 -14.57
C HIS A 449 14.47 17.01 -14.98
N GLU A 450 14.11 17.67 -16.07
CA GLU A 450 14.78 18.87 -16.55
C GLU A 450 14.74 20.01 -15.53
N ALA A 451 13.60 20.22 -14.88
CA ALA A 451 13.48 21.20 -13.82
C ALA A 451 14.40 20.92 -12.62
N ARG A 452 14.65 19.63 -12.29
CA ARG A 452 15.59 19.22 -11.24
C ARG A 452 17.05 19.42 -11.64
N VAL A 453 17.38 19.22 -12.90
CA VAL A 453 18.74 19.40 -13.42
C VAL A 453 19.09 20.88 -13.55
N ALA A 454 18.09 21.72 -13.80
CA ALA A 454 18.27 23.17 -13.94
C ALA A 454 18.36 23.93 -12.59
N MET A 455 17.87 23.35 -11.50
CA MET A 455 18.02 23.84 -10.12
C MET A 455 19.34 23.38 -9.51
#